data_f921ba612bf9c50db23dc36c1ce3292e
#
_entry.id   f921ba612bf9c50db23dc36c1ce3292e
#
_cell.length_a   1.000
_cell.length_b   1.000
_cell.length_c   1.000
_cell.angle_alpha   90.00
_cell.angle_beta   90.00
_cell.angle_gamma   90.00
#
_symmetry.space_group_name_H-M   'P 1'
#
loop_
_entity.id
_entity.type
_entity.pdbx_description
1 polymer ?
#
loop_
_entity_poly.entity_id
_entity_poly.type
_entity_poly.pdbx_seq_one_letter_code
_entity_poly.pdbx_strand_id
1 'polypeptide(L)'
;MQNTTLGQLKATNYKSRSVKEELRENLIKVLRDKKTEFEGIIGYDETVIPELQTAILSRHNILLLGLRGQAKTRIARLMVNLLDEYVPYVAGSEIFDDPLNPISWYAKHEIETKGDETEIAWLHRSERYTEKLATPDVTVADLIGDVDPIKAATLKLTYNDERVIHFGLIPRAHRSIFVINELPDLQARIQVALFNMLQEKDIQIRGFKLRLPLDIQFVFTANPEDYTNRGSIVTPLKDRIESQILTHYPKSIEVSRKITFQEAKLTAAQKENIEADGLVKDLVEQIAFEARKSEYIDQKSGVSARLTISAFENLISTAERRMLISGEKNTFVRLSDLAGIIPAITGKIELVYEGELEGPAHVATTLIGKAVKTLFARYFPDPEKAKKTKTANPYTEITEWFTEGNNVDITDTLTNSQYKKALMLVPSLYDTVKKFHPKLSENQTLLLMEFVLHGLAEYSQLSKNYLNGGFGFSDMFGSLFNAEFDEEEDEDDFR
;
A
#
# COMPACT_ATOMS: atom_id res chain seq x y z
N MET A 1 12.63 14.12 -36.55
CA MET A 1 11.31 13.82 -37.11
C MET A 1 11.09 12.31 -37.00
N GLN A 2 9.99 11.86 -36.53
CA GLN A 2 9.64 10.44 -36.52
C GLN A 2 9.33 10.01 -37.96
N ASN A 3 9.78 8.82 -38.37
CA ASN A 3 9.45 8.26 -39.69
C ASN A 3 7.93 8.08 -39.78
N THR A 4 7.37 8.37 -40.95
CA THR A 4 5.92 8.30 -41.20
C THR A 4 5.55 7.15 -42.16
N THR A 5 6.55 6.52 -42.81
CA THR A 5 6.34 5.39 -43.70
C THR A 5 7.27 4.21 -43.42
N LEU A 6 6.86 3.01 -43.80
CA LEU A 6 7.63 1.78 -43.66
C LEU A 6 9.01 1.87 -44.36
N GLY A 7 9.04 2.46 -45.54
CA GLY A 7 10.30 2.65 -46.27
C GLY A 7 11.31 3.54 -45.54
N GLN A 8 10.83 4.63 -44.94
CA GLN A 8 11.68 5.49 -44.10
C GLN A 8 12.20 4.73 -42.88
N LEU A 9 11.34 3.91 -42.24
CA LEU A 9 11.73 3.10 -41.08
C LEU A 9 12.84 2.09 -41.47
N LYS A 10 12.68 1.39 -42.62
CA LYS A 10 13.70 0.46 -43.11
C LYS A 10 15.03 1.14 -43.37
N ALA A 11 15.00 2.36 -43.92
CA ALA A 11 16.21 3.15 -44.18
C ALA A 11 17.00 3.50 -42.92
N THR A 12 16.39 3.55 -41.75
CA THR A 12 17.08 3.79 -40.47
C THR A 12 17.74 2.54 -39.87
N ASN A 13 17.67 1.38 -40.53
CA ASN A 13 18.11 0.08 -39.99
C ASN A 13 17.42 -0.27 -38.67
N TYR A 14 16.19 0.18 -38.44
CA TYR A 14 15.41 -0.19 -37.27
C TYR A 14 15.26 -1.72 -37.19
N LYS A 15 15.54 -2.27 -36.02
CA LYS A 15 15.40 -3.71 -35.75
C LYS A 15 14.25 -3.92 -34.76
N SER A 16 13.27 -4.68 -35.19
CA SER A 16 12.22 -5.14 -34.30
C SER A 16 12.76 -6.14 -33.29
N ARG A 17 12.25 -6.07 -32.08
CA ARG A 17 12.53 -6.99 -30.97
C ARG A 17 11.28 -7.24 -30.15
N SER A 18 11.20 -8.38 -29.50
CA SER A 18 10.08 -8.68 -28.61
C SER A 18 10.08 -7.78 -27.38
N VAL A 19 8.90 -7.56 -26.76
CA VAL A 19 8.79 -6.76 -25.55
C VAL A 19 9.67 -7.32 -24.42
N LYS A 20 9.83 -8.63 -24.33
CA LYS A 20 10.72 -9.27 -23.34
C LYS A 20 12.19 -9.02 -23.59
N GLU A 21 12.63 -8.99 -24.87
CA GLU A 21 13.99 -8.61 -25.21
C GLU A 21 14.24 -7.10 -24.98
N GLU A 22 13.28 -6.27 -25.29
CA GLU A 22 13.34 -4.84 -25.05
C GLU A 22 13.53 -4.53 -23.57
N LEU A 23 12.69 -5.09 -22.70
CA LEU A 23 12.79 -4.96 -21.24
C LEU A 23 14.16 -5.43 -20.73
N ARG A 24 14.64 -6.58 -21.23
CA ARG A 24 15.93 -7.14 -20.87
C ARG A 24 17.09 -6.24 -21.27
N GLU A 25 17.13 -5.78 -22.50
CA GLU A 25 18.22 -4.95 -23.01
C GLU A 25 18.27 -3.58 -22.32
N ASN A 26 17.11 -2.98 -22.05
CA ASN A 26 17.04 -1.71 -21.35
C ASN A 26 17.41 -1.88 -19.87
N LEU A 27 17.00 -2.96 -19.21
CA LEU A 27 17.46 -3.27 -17.86
C LEU A 27 18.99 -3.44 -17.80
N ILE A 28 19.60 -4.12 -18.76
CA ILE A 28 21.07 -4.24 -18.83
C ILE A 28 21.76 -2.86 -18.90
N LYS A 29 21.20 -1.92 -19.66
CA LYS A 29 21.72 -0.54 -19.73
C LYS A 29 21.59 0.16 -18.36
N VAL A 30 20.42 0.08 -17.75
CA VAL A 30 20.14 0.69 -16.42
C VAL A 30 21.10 0.15 -15.36
N LEU A 31 21.29 -1.18 -15.31
CA LEU A 31 22.21 -1.83 -14.37
C LEU A 31 23.68 -1.42 -14.59
N ARG A 32 24.11 -1.32 -15.85
CA ARG A 32 25.48 -0.84 -16.17
C ARG A 32 25.69 0.61 -15.79
N ASP A 33 24.67 1.45 -15.97
CA ASP A 33 24.69 2.87 -15.61
C ASP A 33 24.52 3.10 -14.11
N LYS A 34 24.29 2.03 -13.32
CA LYS A 34 23.97 2.09 -11.87
C LYS A 34 22.80 3.02 -11.54
N LYS A 35 21.81 3.04 -12.41
CA LYS A 35 20.56 3.77 -12.23
C LYS A 35 19.52 2.89 -11.55
N THR A 36 18.45 3.50 -11.08
CA THR A 36 17.29 2.81 -10.49
C THR A 36 16.11 2.92 -11.43
N GLU A 37 15.57 1.79 -11.86
CA GLU A 37 14.36 1.69 -12.68
C GLU A 37 13.06 1.72 -11.88
N PHE A 38 13.13 1.34 -10.60
CA PHE A 38 11.99 1.25 -9.67
C PHE A 38 12.03 2.39 -8.65
N GLU A 39 12.14 3.62 -9.14
CA GLU A 39 12.19 4.81 -8.27
C GLU A 39 10.96 4.90 -7.37
N GLY A 40 11.20 5.21 -6.09
CA GLY A 40 10.16 5.31 -5.07
C GLY A 40 9.66 3.97 -4.51
N ILE A 41 10.28 2.84 -4.88
CA ILE A 41 10.12 1.56 -4.17
C ILE A 41 11.18 1.52 -3.07
N ILE A 42 10.75 1.40 -1.81
CA ILE A 42 11.61 1.46 -0.64
C ILE A 42 11.59 0.12 0.11
N GLY A 43 12.76 -0.37 0.52
CA GLY A 43 12.91 -1.54 1.38
C GLY A 43 12.88 -2.88 0.64
N TYR A 44 12.99 -2.87 -0.68
CA TYR A 44 13.04 -4.06 -1.54
C TYR A 44 14.39 -4.22 -2.27
N ASP A 45 15.33 -3.34 -2.01
CA ASP A 45 16.61 -3.27 -2.70
C ASP A 45 17.44 -4.55 -2.63
N GLU A 46 17.33 -5.30 -1.52
CA GLU A 46 18.07 -6.54 -1.28
C GLU A 46 17.21 -7.81 -1.44
N THR A 47 15.93 -7.67 -1.77
CA THR A 47 14.99 -8.79 -1.80
C THR A 47 14.22 -8.85 -3.13
N VAL A 48 13.11 -8.14 -3.22
CA VAL A 48 12.16 -8.19 -4.35
C VAL A 48 12.78 -7.64 -5.65
N ILE A 49 13.55 -6.55 -5.57
CA ILE A 49 14.12 -5.92 -6.77
C ILE A 49 15.13 -6.84 -7.47
N PRO A 50 16.11 -7.47 -6.80
CA PRO A 50 17.02 -8.41 -7.45
C PRO A 50 16.31 -9.62 -8.09
N GLU A 51 15.28 -10.16 -7.44
CA GLU A 51 14.49 -11.25 -8.00
C GLU A 51 13.73 -10.81 -9.26
N LEU A 52 13.16 -9.60 -9.23
CA LEU A 52 12.45 -9.01 -10.36
C LEU A 52 13.40 -8.74 -11.54
N GLN A 53 14.57 -8.18 -11.28
CA GLN A 53 15.61 -7.97 -12.29
C GLN A 53 16.04 -9.32 -12.92
N THR A 54 16.22 -10.35 -12.11
CA THR A 54 16.55 -11.69 -12.59
C THR A 54 15.45 -12.28 -13.47
N ALA A 55 14.19 -12.12 -13.09
CA ALA A 55 13.04 -12.56 -13.88
C ALA A 55 12.98 -11.84 -15.25
N ILE A 56 13.20 -10.53 -15.27
CA ILE A 56 13.24 -9.73 -16.51
C ILE A 56 14.42 -10.17 -17.40
N LEU A 57 15.62 -10.35 -16.83
CA LEU A 57 16.79 -10.83 -17.57
C LEU A 57 16.56 -12.22 -18.16
N SER A 58 15.80 -13.06 -17.50
CA SER A 58 15.39 -14.39 -17.96
C SER A 58 14.21 -14.37 -18.92
N ARG A 59 13.57 -13.20 -19.15
CA ARG A 59 12.40 -13.02 -20.04
C ARG A 59 11.17 -13.82 -19.56
N HIS A 60 11.05 -13.99 -18.25
CA HIS A 60 9.96 -14.71 -17.62
C HIS A 60 8.69 -13.87 -17.51
N ASN A 61 7.53 -14.51 -17.54
CA ASN A 61 6.31 -13.96 -16.98
C ASN A 61 6.43 -13.99 -15.45
N ILE A 62 5.79 -13.04 -14.78
CA ILE A 62 6.05 -12.76 -13.38
C ILE A 62 4.76 -12.85 -12.56
N LEU A 63 4.81 -13.57 -11.44
CA LEU A 63 3.77 -13.54 -10.41
C LEU A 63 4.32 -12.84 -9.17
N LEU A 64 3.77 -11.66 -8.84
CA LEU A 64 4.03 -10.97 -7.59
C LEU A 64 3.05 -11.48 -6.53
N LEU A 65 3.55 -12.24 -5.58
CA LEU A 65 2.77 -12.85 -4.52
C LEU A 65 3.03 -12.17 -3.18
N GLY A 66 2.01 -11.75 -2.48
CA GLY A 66 2.13 -11.14 -1.15
C GLY A 66 0.87 -10.42 -0.72
N LEU A 67 0.80 -10.07 0.56
CA LEU A 67 -0.37 -9.48 1.19
C LEU A 67 -0.71 -8.08 0.65
N ARG A 68 -1.83 -7.53 1.10
CA ARG A 68 -2.31 -6.20 0.68
C ARG A 68 -1.32 -5.08 1.08
N GLY A 69 -1.21 -4.06 0.21
CA GLY A 69 -0.37 -2.89 0.48
C GLY A 69 1.13 -3.11 0.41
N GLN A 70 1.59 -4.16 -0.30
CA GLN A 70 3.01 -4.47 -0.53
C GLN A 70 3.51 -4.01 -1.91
N ALA A 71 2.96 -2.95 -2.47
CA ALA A 71 3.37 -2.27 -3.69
C ALA A 71 3.39 -3.12 -4.97
N LYS A 72 2.77 -4.31 -5.02
CA LYS A 72 2.77 -5.20 -6.19
C LYS A 72 2.38 -4.50 -7.50
N THR A 73 1.23 -3.82 -7.52
CA THR A 73 0.75 -3.08 -8.70
C THR A 73 1.66 -1.90 -9.07
N ARG A 74 2.26 -1.22 -8.07
CA ARG A 74 3.19 -0.13 -8.32
C ARG A 74 4.47 -0.63 -9.00
N ILE A 75 5.00 -1.76 -8.56
CA ILE A 75 6.15 -2.43 -9.20
C ILE A 75 5.83 -2.74 -10.66
N ALA A 76 4.68 -3.37 -10.91
CA ALA A 76 4.26 -3.70 -12.29
C ALA A 76 4.17 -2.46 -13.19
N ARG A 77 3.61 -1.34 -12.68
CA ARG A 77 3.54 -0.07 -13.41
C ARG A 77 4.91 0.53 -13.71
N LEU A 78 5.84 0.44 -12.77
CA LEU A 78 7.20 0.98 -12.97
C LEU A 78 8.01 0.22 -14.01
N MET A 79 7.65 -1.02 -14.33
CA MET A 79 8.28 -1.76 -15.44
C MET A 79 8.15 -1.04 -16.80
N VAL A 80 7.16 -0.16 -16.97
CA VAL A 80 7.03 0.71 -18.16
C VAL A 80 8.29 1.56 -18.40
N ASN A 81 9.03 1.91 -17.36
CA ASN A 81 10.27 2.67 -17.48
C ASN A 81 11.38 1.91 -18.20
N LEU A 82 11.25 0.58 -18.31
CA LEU A 82 12.16 -0.28 -19.06
C LEU A 82 11.75 -0.45 -20.54
N LEU A 83 10.61 0.11 -20.95
CA LEU A 83 10.23 0.15 -22.37
C LEU A 83 10.90 1.35 -23.06
N ASP A 84 11.12 1.20 -24.37
CA ASP A 84 11.53 2.32 -25.22
C ASP A 84 10.47 3.42 -25.21
N GLU A 85 10.87 4.67 -25.27
CA GLU A 85 9.97 5.81 -25.18
C GLU A 85 8.89 5.76 -26.27
N TYR A 86 9.29 5.38 -27.50
CA TYR A 86 8.39 5.19 -28.63
C TYR A 86 8.73 3.94 -29.42
N VAL A 87 7.70 3.23 -29.90
CA VAL A 87 7.86 2.13 -30.88
C VAL A 87 6.97 2.37 -32.08
N PRO A 88 7.42 2.03 -33.32
CA PRO A 88 6.60 2.17 -34.50
C PRO A 88 5.55 1.07 -34.60
N TYR A 89 4.37 1.39 -35.13
CA TYR A 89 3.33 0.43 -35.48
C TYR A 89 2.63 0.81 -36.79
N VAL A 90 1.99 -0.15 -37.45
CA VAL A 90 1.21 0.11 -38.68
C VAL A 90 0.01 0.98 -38.32
N ALA A 91 -0.09 2.18 -38.91
CA ALA A 91 -1.15 3.12 -38.63
C ALA A 91 -2.55 2.49 -38.87
N GLY A 92 -3.45 2.68 -37.89
CA GLY A 92 -4.80 2.08 -37.94
C GLY A 92 -4.91 0.62 -37.45
N SER A 93 -3.78 -0.05 -37.12
CA SER A 93 -3.82 -1.37 -36.49
C SER A 93 -4.44 -1.31 -35.09
N GLU A 94 -5.48 -2.12 -34.84
CA GLU A 94 -6.15 -2.24 -33.55
C GLU A 94 -5.27 -2.91 -32.46
N ILE A 95 -4.25 -3.68 -32.90
CA ILE A 95 -3.35 -4.42 -32.00
C ILE A 95 -1.91 -3.93 -32.06
N PHE A 96 -1.67 -2.73 -32.60
CA PHE A 96 -0.34 -2.12 -32.68
C PHE A 96 0.72 -2.98 -33.38
N ASP A 97 0.36 -3.54 -34.55
CA ASP A 97 1.23 -4.40 -35.32
C ASP A 97 2.60 -3.80 -35.60
N ASP A 98 3.62 -4.63 -35.45
CA ASP A 98 4.99 -4.27 -35.87
C ASP A 98 5.07 -4.12 -37.38
N PRO A 99 5.51 -2.98 -37.90
CA PRO A 99 5.63 -2.76 -39.33
C PRO A 99 6.55 -3.74 -40.04
N LEU A 100 7.53 -4.32 -39.32
CA LEU A 100 8.48 -5.30 -39.89
C LEU A 100 8.00 -6.76 -39.72
N ASN A 101 7.10 -7.01 -38.74
CA ASN A 101 6.58 -8.35 -38.42
C ASN A 101 5.08 -8.29 -38.14
N PRO A 102 4.24 -7.91 -39.12
CA PRO A 102 2.78 -7.79 -38.93
C PRO A 102 2.14 -9.14 -38.65
N ILE A 103 1.23 -9.20 -37.69
CA ILE A 103 0.50 -10.42 -37.34
C ILE A 103 -0.97 -10.37 -37.75
N SER A 104 -1.63 -9.19 -37.68
CA SER A 104 -3.01 -9.03 -38.07
C SER A 104 -3.24 -9.07 -39.59
N TRP A 105 -4.43 -9.48 -40.02
CA TRP A 105 -4.83 -9.37 -41.40
C TRP A 105 -4.78 -7.93 -41.92
N TYR A 106 -5.23 -6.98 -41.12
CA TYR A 106 -5.21 -5.56 -41.46
C TYR A 106 -3.81 -5.06 -41.81
N ALA A 107 -2.84 -5.25 -40.91
CA ALA A 107 -1.48 -4.77 -41.11
C ALA A 107 -0.79 -5.48 -42.29
N LYS A 108 -0.99 -6.78 -42.47
CA LYS A 108 -0.49 -7.56 -43.63
C LYS A 108 -1.04 -7.00 -44.93
N HIS A 109 -2.35 -6.77 -45.00
CA HIS A 109 -3.01 -6.25 -46.19
C HIS A 109 -2.56 -4.83 -46.54
N GLU A 110 -2.40 -3.94 -45.52
CA GLU A 110 -1.89 -2.58 -45.75
C GLU A 110 -0.46 -2.62 -46.34
N ILE A 111 0.40 -3.46 -45.79
CA ILE A 111 1.78 -3.59 -46.25
C ILE A 111 1.86 -4.24 -47.63
N GLU A 112 1.06 -5.25 -47.93
CA GLU A 112 0.97 -5.87 -49.25
C GLU A 112 0.49 -4.89 -50.30
N THR A 113 -0.44 -4.00 -49.94
CA THR A 113 -1.07 -3.07 -50.87
C THR A 113 -0.20 -1.83 -51.13
N LYS A 114 0.37 -1.25 -50.07
CA LYS A 114 1.10 0.04 -50.10
C LYS A 114 2.62 -0.12 -50.10
N GLY A 115 3.14 -1.30 -49.78
CA GLY A 115 4.58 -1.55 -49.70
C GLY A 115 5.29 -0.58 -48.76
N ASP A 116 6.35 0.05 -49.23
CA ASP A 116 7.17 1.01 -48.46
C ASP A 116 6.47 2.35 -48.18
N GLU A 117 5.29 2.61 -48.85
CA GLU A 117 4.44 3.78 -48.58
C GLU A 117 3.46 3.53 -47.43
N THR A 118 3.44 2.32 -46.85
CA THR A 118 2.57 2.00 -45.71
C THR A 118 2.84 3.00 -44.57
N GLU A 119 1.77 3.64 -44.12
CA GLU A 119 1.84 4.61 -43.04
C GLU A 119 2.15 3.92 -41.71
N ILE A 120 3.07 4.50 -40.95
CA ILE A 120 3.39 4.08 -39.59
C ILE A 120 3.11 5.21 -38.60
N ALA A 121 2.64 4.82 -37.42
CA ALA A 121 2.48 5.69 -36.28
C ALA A 121 3.41 5.25 -35.15
N TRP A 122 3.50 6.06 -34.11
CA TRP A 122 4.42 5.82 -33.00
C TRP A 122 3.63 5.73 -31.68
N LEU A 123 3.79 4.61 -31.00
CA LEU A 123 3.15 4.34 -29.72
C LEU A 123 4.12 4.72 -28.59
N HIS A 124 3.67 5.62 -27.70
CA HIS A 124 4.44 6.01 -26.53
C HIS A 124 4.37 4.91 -25.46
N ARG A 125 5.44 4.71 -24.68
CA ARG A 125 5.51 3.64 -23.66
C ARG A 125 4.41 3.69 -22.61
N SER A 126 3.85 4.87 -22.29
CA SER A 126 2.72 4.99 -21.36
C SER A 126 1.45 4.29 -21.85
N GLU A 127 1.29 4.12 -23.16
CA GLU A 127 0.17 3.41 -23.78
C GLU A 127 0.43 1.90 -23.89
N ARG A 128 1.65 1.47 -23.61
CA ARG A 128 2.10 0.07 -23.65
C ARG A 128 1.98 -0.64 -22.29
N TYR A 129 1.01 -0.21 -21.50
CA TYR A 129 0.67 -0.82 -20.21
C TYR A 129 -0.84 -0.99 -20.11
N THR A 130 -1.27 -2.21 -19.96
CA THR A 130 -2.69 -2.53 -19.77
C THR A 130 -2.85 -3.31 -18.47
N GLU A 131 -3.80 -2.88 -17.64
CA GLU A 131 -4.07 -3.47 -16.33
C GLU A 131 -5.54 -3.87 -16.25
N LYS A 132 -5.80 -5.09 -15.80
CA LYS A 132 -7.15 -5.59 -15.52
C LYS A 132 -7.19 -6.16 -14.10
N LEU A 133 -8.15 -5.71 -13.32
CA LEU A 133 -8.51 -6.36 -12.07
C LEU A 133 -9.31 -7.62 -12.39
N ALA A 134 -8.89 -8.75 -11.85
CA ALA A 134 -9.66 -9.98 -11.91
C ALA A 134 -10.90 -9.83 -11.02
N THR A 135 -12.07 -9.89 -11.64
CA THR A 135 -13.36 -9.87 -10.95
C THR A 135 -14.22 -11.00 -11.48
N PRO A 136 -15.20 -11.53 -10.72
CA PRO A 136 -16.00 -12.67 -11.15
C PRO A 136 -16.84 -12.43 -12.42
N ASP A 137 -17.09 -11.18 -12.78
CA ASP A 137 -17.84 -10.76 -13.97
C ASP A 137 -16.99 -10.68 -15.25
N VAL A 138 -15.66 -10.75 -15.13
CA VAL A 138 -14.75 -10.76 -16.30
C VAL A 138 -15.08 -11.96 -17.19
N THR A 139 -15.19 -11.71 -18.48
CA THR A 139 -15.48 -12.73 -19.50
C THR A 139 -14.28 -13.03 -20.38
N VAL A 140 -14.31 -14.18 -21.07
CA VAL A 140 -13.31 -14.50 -22.10
C VAL A 140 -13.34 -13.47 -23.22
N ALA A 141 -14.53 -12.96 -23.57
CA ALA A 141 -14.69 -11.93 -24.61
C ALA A 141 -13.98 -10.62 -24.23
N ASP A 142 -14.03 -10.21 -22.96
CA ASP A 142 -13.35 -9.00 -22.48
C ASP A 142 -11.83 -9.12 -22.61
N LEU A 143 -11.28 -10.29 -22.30
CA LEU A 143 -9.83 -10.50 -22.31
C LEU A 143 -9.30 -10.85 -23.70
N ILE A 144 -9.95 -11.77 -24.40
CA ILE A 144 -9.45 -12.32 -25.67
C ILE A 144 -10.15 -11.67 -26.85
N GLY A 145 -11.48 -11.51 -26.75
CA GLY A 145 -12.31 -11.01 -27.81
C GLY A 145 -13.39 -12.01 -28.25
N ASP A 146 -14.22 -11.57 -29.15
CA ASP A 146 -15.32 -12.33 -29.68
C ASP A 146 -15.62 -11.93 -31.13
N VAL A 147 -16.43 -12.76 -31.82
CA VAL A 147 -16.94 -12.42 -33.16
C VAL A 147 -18.00 -11.34 -33.04
N ASP A 148 -17.85 -10.27 -33.82
CA ASP A 148 -18.83 -9.20 -33.96
C ASP A 148 -19.87 -9.55 -35.03
N PRO A 149 -21.13 -9.91 -34.67
CA PRO A 149 -22.17 -10.27 -35.63
C PRO A 149 -22.54 -9.10 -36.56
N ILE A 150 -22.39 -7.87 -36.07
CA ILE A 150 -22.74 -6.67 -36.85
C ILE A 150 -21.67 -6.45 -37.93
N LYS A 151 -20.39 -6.56 -37.60
CA LYS A 151 -19.29 -6.51 -38.57
C LYS A 151 -19.46 -7.63 -39.62
N ALA A 152 -19.76 -8.86 -39.18
CA ALA A 152 -19.97 -9.99 -40.10
C ALA A 152 -21.10 -9.74 -41.09
N ALA A 153 -22.25 -9.25 -40.62
CA ALA A 153 -23.39 -8.93 -41.48
C ALA A 153 -23.10 -7.76 -42.43
N THR A 154 -22.48 -6.69 -41.91
CA THR A 154 -22.16 -5.48 -42.68
C THR A 154 -21.13 -5.76 -43.79
N LEU A 155 -20.10 -6.52 -43.46
CA LEU A 155 -19.02 -6.88 -44.41
C LEU A 155 -19.36 -8.10 -45.25
N LYS A 156 -20.48 -8.78 -44.99
CA LYS A 156 -20.90 -10.03 -45.65
C LYS A 156 -19.81 -11.12 -45.56
N LEU A 157 -19.18 -11.24 -44.41
CA LEU A 157 -18.11 -12.19 -44.16
C LEU A 157 -18.59 -13.35 -43.28
N THR A 158 -17.91 -14.48 -43.39
CA THR A 158 -18.15 -15.62 -42.49
C THR A 158 -17.52 -15.36 -41.14
N TYR A 159 -18.03 -15.99 -40.10
CA TYR A 159 -17.49 -15.87 -38.73
C TYR A 159 -16.04 -16.35 -38.59
N ASN A 160 -15.49 -17.06 -39.56
CA ASN A 160 -14.10 -17.51 -39.59
C ASN A 160 -13.12 -16.44 -40.13
N ASP A 161 -13.60 -15.28 -40.54
CA ASP A 161 -12.78 -14.20 -41.07
C ASP A 161 -12.26 -13.32 -39.90
N GLU A 162 -10.97 -13.06 -39.88
CA GLU A 162 -10.33 -12.23 -38.82
C GLU A 162 -10.95 -10.81 -38.72
N ARG A 163 -11.44 -10.28 -39.87
CA ARG A 163 -12.02 -8.93 -39.94
C ARG A 163 -13.31 -8.75 -39.14
N VAL A 164 -14.00 -9.85 -38.80
CA VAL A 164 -15.22 -9.81 -37.97
C VAL A 164 -14.94 -9.93 -36.47
N ILE A 165 -13.69 -10.01 -36.10
CA ILE A 165 -13.31 -10.13 -34.70
C ILE A 165 -13.31 -8.75 -34.04
N HIS A 166 -13.86 -8.70 -32.83
CA HIS A 166 -13.63 -7.65 -31.87
C HIS A 166 -12.55 -8.10 -30.86
N PHE A 167 -11.38 -7.52 -30.97
CA PHE A 167 -10.25 -7.87 -30.10
C PHE A 167 -10.49 -7.44 -28.64
N GLY A 168 -10.24 -8.34 -27.68
CA GLY A 168 -10.25 -8.04 -26.27
C GLY A 168 -8.98 -7.30 -25.81
N LEU A 169 -8.83 -7.15 -24.49
CA LEU A 169 -7.74 -6.40 -23.90
C LEU A 169 -6.35 -7.02 -24.16
N ILE A 170 -6.24 -8.35 -24.18
CA ILE A 170 -4.96 -9.03 -24.36
C ILE A 170 -4.40 -8.86 -25.79
N PRO A 171 -5.15 -9.12 -26.87
CA PRO A 171 -4.65 -8.82 -28.22
C PRO A 171 -4.26 -7.35 -28.41
N ARG A 172 -5.02 -6.42 -27.84
CA ARG A 172 -4.72 -4.98 -27.87
C ARG A 172 -3.49 -4.60 -27.05
N ALA A 173 -3.04 -5.46 -26.15
CA ALA A 173 -1.78 -5.31 -25.40
C ALA A 173 -0.59 -5.97 -26.12
N HIS A 174 -0.71 -6.30 -27.41
CA HIS A 174 0.42 -6.78 -28.19
C HIS A 174 1.59 -5.79 -28.12
N ARG A 175 2.82 -6.30 -27.97
CA ARG A 175 4.07 -5.53 -27.77
C ARG A 175 4.06 -4.65 -26.50
N SER A 176 3.32 -5.09 -25.45
CA SER A 176 3.11 -4.30 -24.24
C SER A 176 3.21 -5.16 -22.98
N ILE A 177 3.13 -4.52 -21.83
CA ILE A 177 3.01 -5.17 -20.52
C ILE A 177 1.52 -5.34 -20.21
N PHE A 178 1.08 -6.55 -19.95
CA PHE A 178 -0.28 -6.86 -19.51
C PHE A 178 -0.31 -7.37 -18.09
N VAL A 179 -1.06 -6.68 -17.23
CA VAL A 179 -1.14 -6.98 -15.80
C VAL A 179 -2.53 -7.51 -15.44
N ILE A 180 -2.58 -8.66 -14.79
CA ILE A 180 -3.81 -9.18 -14.17
C ILE A 180 -3.63 -9.09 -12.66
N ASN A 181 -4.37 -8.17 -12.03
CA ASN A 181 -4.38 -8.03 -10.58
C ASN A 181 -5.39 -8.99 -9.96
N GLU A 182 -5.05 -9.52 -8.78
CA GLU A 182 -5.84 -10.46 -7.98
C GLU A 182 -6.23 -11.71 -8.80
N LEU A 183 -5.24 -12.33 -9.45
CA LEU A 183 -5.42 -13.47 -10.36
C LEU A 183 -6.32 -14.60 -9.83
N PRO A 184 -6.30 -14.96 -8.52
CA PRO A 184 -7.20 -15.98 -7.96
C PRO A 184 -8.70 -15.67 -8.08
N ASP A 185 -9.09 -14.40 -8.18
CA ASP A 185 -10.50 -13.99 -8.34
C ASP A 185 -11.03 -14.26 -9.77
N LEU A 186 -10.11 -14.54 -10.72
CA LEU A 186 -10.49 -14.86 -12.08
C LEU A 186 -11.05 -16.28 -12.17
N GLN A 187 -12.22 -16.44 -12.76
CA GLN A 187 -12.86 -17.75 -12.90
C GLN A 187 -11.93 -18.78 -13.55
N ALA A 188 -11.92 -20.02 -13.05
CA ALA A 188 -11.04 -21.09 -13.51
C ALA A 188 -11.07 -21.31 -15.04
N ARG A 189 -12.27 -21.19 -15.67
CA ARG A 189 -12.42 -21.31 -17.14
C ARG A 189 -11.65 -20.23 -17.91
N ILE A 190 -11.49 -19.05 -17.32
CA ILE A 190 -10.76 -17.94 -17.95
C ILE A 190 -9.27 -18.14 -17.74
N GLN A 191 -8.87 -18.59 -16.54
CA GLN A 191 -7.49 -18.98 -16.27
C GLN A 191 -7.01 -20.05 -17.25
N VAL A 192 -7.88 -21.02 -17.60
CA VAL A 192 -7.58 -22.04 -18.62
C VAL A 192 -7.36 -21.41 -19.99
N ALA A 193 -8.14 -20.40 -20.37
CA ALA A 193 -7.97 -19.71 -21.65
C ALA A 193 -6.60 -19.00 -21.77
N LEU A 194 -5.97 -18.63 -20.63
CA LEU A 194 -4.62 -18.04 -20.61
C LEU A 194 -3.50 -19.05 -20.87
N PHE A 195 -3.75 -20.37 -20.76
CA PHE A 195 -2.70 -21.38 -20.93
C PHE A 195 -2.05 -21.32 -22.31
N ASN A 196 -2.90 -21.28 -23.36
CA ASN A 196 -2.41 -21.26 -24.73
C ASN A 196 -1.57 -20.01 -25.00
N MET A 197 -1.96 -18.87 -24.42
CA MET A 197 -1.22 -17.61 -24.58
C MET A 197 0.15 -17.66 -23.91
N LEU A 198 0.26 -18.26 -22.72
CA LEU A 198 1.53 -18.37 -22.00
C LEU A 198 2.47 -19.40 -22.66
N GLN A 199 1.92 -20.51 -23.15
CA GLN A 199 2.71 -21.61 -23.69
C GLN A 199 2.97 -21.46 -25.19
N GLU A 200 1.92 -21.29 -25.98
CA GLU A 200 1.98 -21.27 -27.45
C GLU A 200 2.09 -19.85 -28.01
N LYS A 201 1.93 -18.83 -27.16
CA LYS A 201 1.88 -17.40 -27.53
C LYS A 201 0.82 -17.09 -28.58
N ASP A 202 -0.20 -17.93 -28.71
CA ASP A 202 -1.29 -17.70 -29.62
C ASP A 202 -2.64 -17.62 -28.88
N ILE A 203 -3.64 -17.05 -29.54
CA ILE A 203 -5.00 -16.99 -29.06
C ILE A 203 -5.94 -17.81 -29.96
N GLN A 204 -6.90 -18.48 -29.31
CA GLN A 204 -7.98 -19.16 -29.99
C GLN A 204 -9.31 -18.52 -29.57
N ILE A 205 -10.01 -17.94 -30.55
CA ILE A 205 -11.30 -17.28 -30.31
C ILE A 205 -12.42 -18.25 -30.69
N ARG A 206 -13.28 -18.64 -29.74
CA ARG A 206 -14.48 -19.47 -29.88
C ARG A 206 -14.37 -20.65 -30.87
N GLY A 207 -13.28 -21.41 -30.79
CA GLY A 207 -13.11 -22.60 -31.66
C GLY A 207 -12.64 -22.28 -33.07
N PHE A 208 -12.46 -21.02 -33.44
CA PHE A 208 -11.83 -20.64 -34.70
C PHE A 208 -10.32 -20.84 -34.61
N LYS A 209 -9.73 -21.39 -35.66
CA LYS A 209 -8.26 -21.61 -35.75
C LYS A 209 -7.54 -20.30 -36.10
N LEU A 210 -7.93 -19.20 -35.49
CA LEU A 210 -7.19 -17.96 -35.63
C LEU A 210 -5.97 -18.02 -34.66
N ARG A 211 -4.79 -18.03 -35.26
CA ARG A 211 -3.54 -17.98 -34.50
C ARG A 211 -2.90 -16.61 -34.66
N LEU A 212 -2.94 -15.81 -33.61
CA LEU A 212 -2.20 -14.54 -33.53
C LEU A 212 -1.05 -14.74 -32.56
N PRO A 213 0.21 -14.75 -33.06
CA PRO A 213 1.39 -14.90 -32.21
C PRO A 213 1.64 -13.58 -31.44
N LEU A 214 1.03 -13.44 -30.27
CA LEU A 214 1.13 -12.24 -29.46
C LEU A 214 2.47 -12.16 -28.72
N ASP A 215 3.06 -10.98 -28.75
CA ASP A 215 4.25 -10.63 -27.98
C ASP A 215 3.83 -9.78 -26.76
N ILE A 216 3.78 -10.39 -25.57
CA ILE A 216 3.28 -9.75 -24.36
C ILE A 216 4.16 -10.14 -23.16
N GLN A 217 4.50 -9.15 -22.33
CA GLN A 217 5.01 -9.39 -21.01
C GLN A 217 3.85 -9.48 -20.02
N PHE A 218 3.56 -10.69 -19.53
CA PHE A 218 2.56 -10.86 -18.48
C PHE A 218 3.15 -10.64 -17.10
N VAL A 219 2.38 -9.91 -16.28
CA VAL A 219 2.61 -9.75 -14.85
C VAL A 219 1.31 -10.05 -14.11
N PHE A 220 1.37 -10.93 -13.15
CA PHE A 220 0.23 -11.31 -12.32
C PHE A 220 0.45 -10.84 -10.90
N THR A 221 -0.62 -10.46 -10.21
CA THR A 221 -0.56 -10.26 -8.76
C THR A 221 -1.54 -11.20 -8.07
N ALA A 222 -1.17 -11.64 -6.87
CA ALA A 222 -2.04 -12.45 -6.02
C ALA A 222 -1.73 -12.19 -4.54
N ASN A 223 -2.75 -12.41 -3.69
CA ASN A 223 -2.57 -12.52 -2.25
C ASN A 223 -2.57 -13.99 -1.85
N PRO A 224 -1.74 -14.42 -0.89
CA PRO A 224 -1.71 -15.82 -0.44
C PRO A 224 -3.06 -16.33 0.09
N GLU A 225 -3.89 -15.46 0.65
CA GLU A 225 -5.22 -15.78 1.16
C GLU A 225 -6.25 -16.09 0.10
N ASP A 226 -6.15 -15.45 -1.05
CA ASP A 226 -7.10 -15.63 -2.13
C ASP A 226 -7.12 -17.10 -2.61
N TYR A 227 -6.05 -17.85 -2.27
CA TYR A 227 -5.99 -19.31 -2.53
C TYR A 227 -6.97 -20.15 -1.69
N THR A 228 -7.52 -19.60 -0.61
CA THR A 228 -8.35 -20.38 0.32
C THR A 228 -9.81 -19.95 0.36
N ASN A 229 -10.12 -18.67 0.15
CA ASN A 229 -11.44 -18.10 0.40
C ASN A 229 -12.20 -17.63 -0.85
N ARG A 230 -11.50 -17.14 -1.90
CA ARG A 230 -12.14 -16.53 -3.08
C ARG A 230 -11.91 -17.30 -4.37
N GLY A 231 -10.89 -18.12 -4.42
CA GLY A 231 -10.49 -18.87 -5.59
C GLY A 231 -9.06 -19.38 -5.47
N SER A 232 -8.60 -20.11 -6.46
CA SER A 232 -7.20 -20.56 -6.53
C SER A 232 -6.65 -20.34 -7.92
N ILE A 233 -5.35 -20.10 -8.01
CA ILE A 233 -4.68 -20.22 -9.30
C ILE A 233 -4.66 -21.68 -9.66
N VAL A 234 -5.27 -22.04 -10.78
CA VAL A 234 -5.27 -23.44 -11.25
C VAL A 234 -3.83 -23.89 -11.48
N THR A 235 -3.49 -25.09 -10.96
CA THR A 235 -2.12 -25.61 -10.98
C THR A 235 -1.45 -25.51 -12.35
N PRO A 236 -2.10 -25.86 -13.49
CA PRO A 236 -1.49 -25.71 -14.79
C PRO A 236 -1.14 -24.30 -15.20
N LEU A 237 -1.86 -23.27 -14.72
CA LEU A 237 -1.51 -21.87 -14.97
C LEU A 237 -0.29 -21.47 -14.14
N LYS A 238 -0.28 -21.86 -12.88
CA LYS A 238 0.83 -21.56 -11.97
C LYS A 238 2.15 -22.15 -12.48
N ASP A 239 2.11 -23.36 -13.02
CA ASP A 239 3.27 -24.07 -13.61
C ASP A 239 3.85 -23.34 -14.84
N ARG A 240 3.04 -22.53 -15.53
CA ARG A 240 3.43 -21.77 -16.72
C ARG A 240 3.88 -20.34 -16.46
N ILE A 241 3.79 -19.89 -15.21
CA ILE A 241 4.35 -18.61 -14.79
C ILE A 241 5.74 -18.89 -14.22
N GLU A 242 6.76 -18.50 -14.97
CA GLU A 242 8.13 -18.96 -14.79
C GLU A 242 8.79 -18.38 -13.53
N SER A 243 8.38 -17.17 -13.07
CA SER A 243 8.94 -16.54 -11.88
C SER A 243 7.85 -16.11 -10.90
N GLN A 244 7.92 -16.63 -9.67
CA GLN A 244 7.11 -16.20 -8.55
C GLN A 244 7.99 -15.41 -7.55
N ILE A 245 7.64 -14.17 -7.28
CA ILE A 245 8.38 -13.25 -6.42
C ILE A 245 7.54 -12.93 -5.20
N LEU A 246 8.09 -13.17 -4.01
CA LEU A 246 7.42 -12.93 -2.75
C LEU A 246 7.67 -11.50 -2.27
N THR A 247 6.62 -10.73 -2.13
CA THR A 247 6.70 -9.40 -1.50
C THR A 247 6.50 -9.49 0.01
N HIS A 248 6.92 -8.48 0.75
CA HIS A 248 6.83 -8.47 2.22
C HIS A 248 6.54 -7.06 2.75
N TYR A 249 6.16 -6.96 4.01
CA TYR A 249 6.06 -5.68 4.71
C TYR A 249 7.44 -5.12 5.07
N PRO A 250 7.56 -3.81 5.34
CA PRO A 250 8.80 -3.21 5.84
C PRO A 250 9.32 -3.96 7.06
N LYS A 251 10.64 -4.23 7.09
CA LYS A 251 11.28 -5.00 8.15
C LYS A 251 11.69 -4.15 9.37
N SER A 252 11.74 -2.84 9.22
CA SER A 252 12.09 -1.91 10.30
C SER A 252 11.18 -0.68 10.29
N ILE A 253 11.09 -0.01 11.44
CA ILE A 253 10.34 1.24 11.61
C ILE A 253 10.90 2.32 10.68
N GLU A 254 12.21 2.42 10.52
CA GLU A 254 12.87 3.42 9.69
C GLU A 254 12.46 3.28 8.21
N VAL A 255 12.40 2.05 7.71
CA VAL A 255 11.96 1.76 6.33
C VAL A 255 10.47 2.08 6.19
N SER A 256 9.65 1.65 7.15
CA SER A 256 8.20 1.91 7.16
C SER A 256 7.92 3.42 7.16
N ARG A 257 8.62 4.17 8.01
CA ARG A 257 8.52 5.63 8.12
C ARG A 257 8.85 6.34 6.81
N LYS A 258 9.91 5.91 6.10
CA LYS A 258 10.25 6.47 4.78
C LYS A 258 9.11 6.28 3.78
N ILE A 259 8.46 5.11 3.78
CA ILE A 259 7.31 4.82 2.92
C ILE A 259 6.13 5.73 3.29
N THR A 260 5.80 5.83 4.57
CA THR A 260 4.69 6.68 5.05
C THR A 260 4.88 8.13 4.62
N PHE A 261 6.09 8.69 4.78
CA PHE A 261 6.35 10.09 4.39
C PHE A 261 6.39 10.32 2.90
N GLN A 262 6.81 9.33 2.11
CA GLN A 262 6.76 9.42 0.66
C GLN A 262 5.31 9.46 0.15
N GLU A 263 4.43 8.69 0.78
CA GLU A 263 3.06 8.46 0.29
C GLU A 263 2.00 9.38 0.92
N ALA A 264 2.26 9.89 2.14
CA ALA A 264 1.30 10.76 2.84
C ALA A 264 1.09 12.09 2.12
N LYS A 265 -0.18 12.46 1.94
CA LYS A 265 -0.61 13.66 1.22
C LYS A 265 -0.93 14.77 2.20
N LEU A 266 0.10 15.51 2.62
CA LEU A 266 -0.06 16.67 3.48
C LEU A 266 -0.03 17.95 2.65
N THR A 267 -0.89 18.90 2.99
CA THR A 267 -0.92 20.25 2.40
C THR A 267 0.31 21.07 2.82
N ALA A 268 0.62 22.13 2.08
CA ALA A 268 1.70 23.04 2.44
C ALA A 268 1.45 23.67 3.81
N ALA A 269 0.21 24.09 4.08
CA ALA A 269 -0.18 24.68 5.37
C ALA A 269 0.01 23.70 6.55
N GLN A 270 -0.36 22.43 6.38
CA GLN A 270 -0.12 21.41 7.42
C GLN A 270 1.37 21.23 7.72
N LYS A 271 2.21 21.19 6.68
CA LYS A 271 3.66 21.03 6.83
C LYS A 271 4.32 22.25 7.50
N GLU A 272 3.78 23.44 7.29
CA GLU A 272 4.29 24.69 7.84
C GLU A 272 3.86 24.91 9.29
N ASN A 273 2.58 24.62 9.60
CA ASN A 273 1.96 25.02 10.86
C ASN A 273 1.91 23.91 11.92
N ILE A 274 2.19 22.64 11.56
CA ILE A 274 2.06 21.52 12.47
C ILE A 274 3.39 20.77 12.57
N GLU A 275 4.00 20.86 13.74
CA GLU A 275 5.23 20.13 14.06
C GLU A 275 4.88 18.69 14.49
N ALA A 276 5.45 17.69 13.83
CA ALA A 276 5.36 16.29 14.23
C ALA A 276 6.75 15.78 14.64
N ASP A 277 6.90 15.41 15.91
CA ASP A 277 8.15 14.86 16.45
C ASP A 277 8.44 13.44 15.94
N GLY A 278 9.69 13.01 16.07
CA GLY A 278 10.14 11.67 15.74
C GLY A 278 9.40 10.57 16.51
N LEU A 279 9.08 10.81 17.79
CA LEU A 279 8.36 9.85 18.63
C LEU A 279 6.97 9.53 18.08
N VAL A 280 6.18 10.55 17.73
CA VAL A 280 4.79 10.31 17.20
C VAL A 280 4.83 9.63 15.84
N LYS A 281 5.83 9.91 15.04
CA LYS A 281 6.08 9.23 13.76
C LYS A 281 6.40 7.75 13.98
N ASP A 282 7.26 7.45 14.93
CA ASP A 282 7.62 6.07 15.27
C ASP A 282 6.46 5.32 15.93
N LEU A 283 5.59 6.01 16.70
CA LEU A 283 4.37 5.42 17.28
C LEU A 283 3.41 4.95 16.19
N VAL A 284 3.15 5.77 15.16
CA VAL A 284 2.28 5.39 14.04
C VAL A 284 2.80 4.12 13.34
N GLU A 285 4.11 4.03 13.13
CA GLU A 285 4.70 2.83 12.52
C GLU A 285 4.63 1.63 13.48
N GLN A 286 4.93 1.83 14.76
CA GLN A 286 4.89 0.76 15.75
C GLN A 286 3.49 0.16 15.89
N ILE A 287 2.41 0.96 15.77
CA ILE A 287 1.04 0.45 15.76
C ILE A 287 0.83 -0.59 14.66
N ALA A 288 1.35 -0.35 13.45
CA ALA A 288 1.25 -1.33 12.37
C ALA A 288 2.09 -2.60 12.63
N PHE A 289 3.22 -2.47 13.31
CA PHE A 289 4.03 -3.61 13.73
C PHE A 289 3.32 -4.44 14.81
N GLU A 290 2.66 -3.79 15.78
CA GLU A 290 1.85 -4.48 16.79
C GLU A 290 0.62 -5.15 16.16
N ALA A 291 -0.05 -4.46 15.23
CA ALA A 291 -1.19 -5.02 14.51
C ALA A 291 -0.83 -6.32 13.75
N ARG A 292 0.36 -6.37 13.13
CA ARG A 292 0.86 -7.56 12.43
C ARG A 292 1.23 -8.72 13.35
N LYS A 293 1.22 -8.54 14.67
CA LYS A 293 1.50 -9.56 15.69
C LYS A 293 0.30 -9.84 16.59
N SER A 294 -0.76 -9.05 16.47
CA SER A 294 -1.91 -9.13 17.34
C SER A 294 -2.70 -10.42 17.06
N GLU A 295 -3.14 -11.08 18.14
CA GLU A 295 -4.05 -12.25 18.10
C GLU A 295 -5.48 -11.88 17.71
N TYR A 296 -5.88 -10.61 17.87
CA TYR A 296 -7.20 -10.09 17.50
C TYR A 296 -7.35 -9.81 16.00
N ILE A 297 -6.24 -9.87 15.23
CA ILE A 297 -6.22 -9.51 13.82
C ILE A 297 -5.93 -10.74 12.97
N ASP A 298 -6.70 -10.91 11.90
CA ASP A 298 -6.44 -11.96 10.92
C ASP A 298 -5.12 -11.71 10.19
N GLN A 299 -4.13 -12.52 10.55
CA GLN A 299 -2.78 -12.42 9.99
C GLN A 299 -2.72 -12.83 8.52
N LYS A 300 -3.70 -13.61 8.06
CA LYS A 300 -3.81 -14.00 6.64
C LYS A 300 -4.21 -12.81 5.79
N SER A 301 -5.14 -11.97 6.21
CA SER A 301 -5.54 -10.74 5.53
C SER A 301 -4.44 -9.68 5.53
N GLY A 302 -3.53 -9.73 6.50
CA GLY A 302 -2.41 -8.83 6.64
C GLY A 302 -2.79 -7.39 6.97
N VAL A 303 -1.82 -6.62 7.44
CA VAL A 303 -2.00 -5.21 7.78
C VAL A 303 -1.28 -4.33 6.77
N SER A 304 -2.06 -3.72 5.88
CA SER A 304 -1.57 -2.92 4.76
C SER A 304 -0.71 -1.73 5.24
N ALA A 305 0.35 -1.40 4.48
CA ALA A 305 1.10 -0.15 4.67
C ALA A 305 0.22 1.12 4.51
N ARG A 306 -0.97 1.01 3.91
CA ARG A 306 -1.95 2.11 3.87
C ARG A 306 -2.47 2.49 5.26
N LEU A 307 -2.33 1.60 6.28
CA LEU A 307 -2.69 1.93 7.65
C LEU A 307 -1.84 3.09 8.17
N THR A 308 -0.52 2.98 8.09
CA THR A 308 0.39 4.01 8.61
C THR A 308 0.27 5.33 7.84
N ILE A 309 0.05 5.26 6.53
CA ILE A 309 -0.18 6.44 5.69
C ILE A 309 -1.44 7.17 6.15
N SER A 310 -2.59 6.47 6.20
CA SER A 310 -3.87 7.07 6.61
C SER A 310 -3.85 7.51 8.07
N ALA A 311 -3.20 6.74 8.96
CA ALA A 311 -3.06 7.11 10.36
C ALA A 311 -2.22 8.38 10.53
N PHE A 312 -1.14 8.53 9.77
CA PHE A 312 -0.32 9.73 9.83
C PHE A 312 -1.06 10.97 9.28
N GLU A 313 -1.79 10.83 8.17
CA GLU A 313 -2.65 11.88 7.63
C GLU A 313 -3.72 12.31 8.64
N ASN A 314 -4.40 11.33 9.29
CA ASN A 314 -5.39 11.62 10.33
C ASN A 314 -4.77 12.27 11.56
N LEU A 315 -3.58 11.83 11.99
CA LEU A 315 -2.87 12.39 13.13
C LEU A 315 -2.58 13.89 12.94
N ILE A 316 -2.05 14.24 11.77
CA ILE A 316 -1.79 15.65 11.41
C ILE A 316 -3.10 16.43 11.34
N SER A 317 -4.15 15.87 10.74
CA SER A 317 -5.45 16.52 10.62
C SER A 317 -6.15 16.68 11.98
N THR A 318 -5.93 15.77 12.93
CA THR A 318 -6.43 15.90 14.30
C THR A 318 -5.75 17.06 15.02
N ALA A 319 -4.43 17.19 14.92
CA ALA A 319 -3.70 18.32 15.45
C ALA A 319 -4.12 19.65 14.78
N GLU A 320 -4.38 19.63 13.46
CA GLU A 320 -4.90 20.78 12.72
C GLU A 320 -6.29 21.20 13.23
N ARG A 321 -7.20 20.25 13.39
CA ARG A 321 -8.53 20.48 13.94
C ARG A 321 -8.46 21.13 15.32
N ARG A 322 -7.62 20.61 16.21
CA ARG A 322 -7.37 21.17 17.54
C ARG A 322 -6.84 22.60 17.46
N MET A 323 -5.85 22.86 16.60
CA MET A 323 -5.29 24.19 16.35
C MET A 323 -6.35 25.19 15.90
N LEU A 324 -7.22 24.78 14.97
CA LEU A 324 -8.30 25.64 14.45
C LEU A 324 -9.35 25.95 15.52
N ILE A 325 -9.77 24.97 16.32
CA ILE A 325 -10.74 25.15 17.41
C ILE A 325 -10.18 26.06 18.50
N SER A 326 -8.91 25.89 18.86
CA SER A 326 -8.25 26.72 19.88
C SER A 326 -7.87 28.12 19.39
N GLY A 327 -7.99 28.41 18.09
CA GLY A 327 -7.63 29.68 17.48
C GLY A 327 -6.12 29.94 17.40
N GLU A 328 -5.31 28.89 17.51
CA GLU A 328 -3.85 28.99 17.43
C GLU A 328 -3.40 29.03 15.95
N LYS A 329 -2.24 29.66 15.69
CA LYS A 329 -1.70 29.75 14.31
C LYS A 329 -0.83 28.56 13.94
N ASN A 330 -0.18 27.97 14.92
CA ASN A 330 0.67 26.79 14.79
C ASN A 330 0.55 25.90 16.03
N THR A 331 0.85 24.64 15.85
CA THR A 331 0.78 23.65 16.93
C THR A 331 1.80 22.53 16.70
N PHE A 332 1.88 21.62 17.66
CA PHE A 332 2.59 20.37 17.51
C PHE A 332 1.68 19.19 17.82
N VAL A 333 2.00 18.02 17.28
CA VAL A 333 1.24 16.79 17.52
C VAL A 333 1.46 16.33 18.96
N ARG A 334 0.37 16.07 19.68
CA ARG A 334 0.33 15.52 21.05
C ARG A 334 0.02 14.03 21.01
N LEU A 335 0.26 13.29 22.09
CA LEU A 335 -0.16 11.89 22.16
C LEU A 335 -1.67 11.75 22.20
N SER A 336 -2.38 12.71 22.83
CA SER A 336 -3.84 12.79 22.81
C SER A 336 -4.43 12.84 21.39
N ASP A 337 -3.72 13.40 20.41
CA ASP A 337 -4.14 13.40 19.01
C ASP A 337 -4.19 11.99 18.40
N LEU A 338 -3.56 10.97 19.02
CA LEU A 338 -3.63 9.57 18.59
C LEU A 338 -5.07 8.99 18.68
N ALA A 339 -5.96 9.56 19.47
CA ALA A 339 -7.37 9.17 19.44
C ALA A 339 -7.99 9.36 18.05
N GLY A 340 -7.55 10.36 17.30
CA GLY A 340 -8.04 10.65 15.95
C GLY A 340 -7.61 9.66 14.87
N ILE A 341 -6.65 8.75 15.16
CA ILE A 341 -6.22 7.74 14.17
C ILE A 341 -7.02 6.44 14.25
N ILE A 342 -7.86 6.25 15.26
CA ILE A 342 -8.67 5.03 15.44
C ILE A 342 -9.45 4.68 14.16
N PRO A 343 -10.14 5.60 13.46
CA PRO A 343 -10.83 5.28 12.21
C PRO A 343 -9.90 4.78 11.09
N ALA A 344 -8.65 5.26 11.05
CA ALA A 344 -7.67 4.79 10.08
C ALA A 344 -7.19 3.36 10.39
N ILE A 345 -7.10 3.00 11.67
CA ILE A 345 -6.74 1.66 12.10
C ILE A 345 -7.89 0.70 11.80
N THR A 346 -9.09 0.97 12.32
CA THR A 346 -10.28 0.09 12.18
C THR A 346 -10.64 -0.17 10.72
N GLY A 347 -10.45 0.81 9.84
CA GLY A 347 -10.70 0.68 8.41
C GLY A 347 -9.64 -0.10 7.61
N LYS A 348 -8.58 -0.59 8.26
CA LYS A 348 -7.45 -1.27 7.58
C LYS A 348 -7.04 -2.60 8.21
N ILE A 349 -7.70 -3.00 9.29
CA ILE A 349 -7.53 -4.29 9.95
C ILE A 349 -8.77 -5.16 9.68
N GLU A 350 -8.58 -6.46 9.62
CA GLU A 350 -9.64 -7.46 9.66
C GLU A 350 -9.50 -8.23 10.97
N LEU A 351 -10.58 -8.34 11.71
CA LEU A 351 -10.57 -8.96 13.04
C LEU A 351 -10.85 -10.45 12.90
N VAL A 352 -10.26 -11.24 13.79
CA VAL A 352 -10.74 -12.60 14.08
C VAL A 352 -11.94 -12.52 15.04
N TYR A 353 -12.60 -13.65 15.27
CA TYR A 353 -13.81 -13.70 16.10
C TYR A 353 -13.63 -13.07 17.49
N GLU A 354 -12.50 -13.36 18.15
CA GLU A 354 -12.18 -12.78 19.46
C GLU A 354 -12.02 -11.25 19.39
N GLY A 355 -11.45 -10.75 18.31
CA GLY A 355 -11.33 -9.31 18.07
C GLY A 355 -12.66 -8.63 17.74
N GLU A 356 -13.59 -9.35 17.09
CA GLU A 356 -14.94 -8.83 16.83
C GLU A 356 -15.75 -8.71 18.14
N LEU A 357 -15.57 -9.64 19.09
CA LEU A 357 -16.21 -9.57 20.42
C LEU A 357 -15.73 -8.35 21.22
N GLU A 358 -14.43 -8.04 21.19
CA GLU A 358 -13.86 -6.85 21.84
C GLU A 358 -14.28 -5.55 21.16
N GLY A 359 -14.58 -5.61 19.89
CA GLY A 359 -14.91 -4.47 19.05
C GLY A 359 -13.70 -3.75 18.45
N PRO A 360 -13.85 -3.25 17.21
CA PRO A 360 -12.72 -2.70 16.44
C PRO A 360 -12.08 -1.47 17.08
N ALA A 361 -12.85 -0.63 17.76
CA ALA A 361 -12.32 0.55 18.44
C ALA A 361 -11.47 0.16 19.66
N HIS A 362 -11.88 -0.83 20.43
CA HIS A 362 -11.13 -1.34 21.57
C HIS A 362 -9.81 -1.99 21.10
N VAL A 363 -9.85 -2.80 20.05
CA VAL A 363 -8.66 -3.39 19.46
C VAL A 363 -7.67 -2.30 18.97
N ALA A 364 -8.18 -1.26 18.29
CA ALA A 364 -7.35 -0.14 17.84
C ALA A 364 -6.67 0.59 19.02
N THR A 365 -7.41 0.83 20.10
CA THR A 365 -6.89 1.44 21.33
C THR A 365 -5.83 0.56 21.98
N THR A 366 -6.07 -0.74 22.07
CA THR A 366 -5.09 -1.71 22.61
C THR A 366 -3.80 -1.71 21.78
N LEU A 367 -3.88 -1.57 20.45
CA LEU A 367 -2.71 -1.48 19.58
C LEU A 367 -1.91 -0.20 19.84
N ILE A 368 -2.59 0.94 20.04
CA ILE A 368 -1.95 2.21 20.40
C ILE A 368 -1.22 2.04 21.76
N GLY A 369 -1.88 1.45 22.75
CA GLY A 369 -1.27 1.17 24.06
C GLY A 369 -0.04 0.26 23.94
N LYS A 370 -0.14 -0.85 23.20
CA LYS A 370 1.03 -1.75 22.96
C LYS A 370 2.17 -1.02 22.27
N ALA A 371 1.89 -0.13 21.32
CA ALA A 371 2.92 0.68 20.65
C ALA A 371 3.59 1.66 21.62
N VAL A 372 2.82 2.33 22.48
CA VAL A 372 3.35 3.19 23.55
C VAL A 372 4.25 2.38 24.47
N LYS A 373 3.77 1.25 24.99
CA LYS A 373 4.54 0.36 25.88
C LYS A 373 5.86 -0.10 25.25
N THR A 374 5.83 -0.52 23.98
CA THR A 374 7.00 -1.00 23.25
C THR A 374 8.05 0.11 23.07
N LEU A 375 7.62 1.33 22.72
CA LEU A 375 8.55 2.44 22.53
C LEU A 375 9.01 3.06 23.85
N PHE A 376 8.21 2.97 24.91
CA PHE A 376 8.54 3.56 26.20
C PHE A 376 9.92 3.10 26.71
N ALA A 377 10.20 1.82 26.61
CA ALA A 377 11.47 1.24 27.03
C ALA A 377 12.71 1.76 26.26
N ARG A 378 12.51 2.46 25.13
CA ARG A 378 13.60 3.10 24.37
C ARG A 378 13.92 4.51 24.87
N TYR A 379 12.97 5.16 25.51
CA TYR A 379 13.08 6.55 25.98
C TYR A 379 13.29 6.64 27.49
N PHE A 380 12.69 5.72 28.25
CA PHE A 380 12.69 5.76 29.70
C PHE A 380 12.91 4.37 30.30
N PRO A 381 13.43 4.29 31.55
CA PRO A 381 13.52 3.04 32.27
C PRO A 381 12.16 2.35 32.41
N ASP A 382 12.17 1.03 32.29
CA ASP A 382 10.99 0.19 32.48
C ASP A 382 10.45 0.33 33.91
N PRO A 383 9.19 0.78 34.13
CA PRO A 383 8.62 1.01 35.44
C PRO A 383 8.56 -0.24 36.34
N GLU A 384 8.35 -1.43 35.74
CA GLU A 384 8.30 -2.69 36.50
C GLU A 384 9.69 -3.10 37.03
N LYS A 385 10.74 -2.84 36.23
CA LYS A 385 12.13 -3.10 36.64
C LYS A 385 12.60 -2.07 37.64
N ALA A 386 12.22 -0.81 37.48
CA ALA A 386 12.56 0.27 38.40
C ALA A 386 12.04 0.01 39.82
N LYS A 387 10.86 -0.59 39.97
CA LYS A 387 10.34 -1.01 41.30
C LYS A 387 11.17 -2.09 42.00
N LYS A 388 11.85 -2.96 41.21
CA LYS A 388 12.62 -4.10 41.74
C LYS A 388 14.09 -3.74 42.09
N THR A 389 14.58 -2.61 41.61
CA THR A 389 15.96 -2.15 41.86
C THR A 389 16.02 -1.27 43.09
N LYS A 390 17.14 -1.36 43.85
CA LYS A 390 17.41 -0.51 45.03
C LYS A 390 17.71 0.97 44.68
N THR A 391 17.74 1.32 43.39
CA THR A 391 17.83 2.70 42.89
C THR A 391 16.46 3.36 42.99
N ALA A 392 16.43 4.63 43.39
CA ALA A 392 15.20 5.41 43.49
C ALA A 392 14.41 5.34 42.18
N ASN A 393 13.17 4.84 42.23
CA ASN A 393 12.27 4.78 41.10
C ASN A 393 11.95 6.21 40.65
N PRO A 394 12.26 6.60 39.40
CA PRO A 394 12.06 7.98 38.94
C PRO A 394 10.58 8.39 38.84
N TYR A 395 9.66 7.45 38.96
CA TYR A 395 8.22 7.70 38.81
C TYR A 395 7.48 7.77 40.16
N THR A 396 8.18 7.59 41.30
CA THR A 396 7.55 7.51 42.63
C THR A 396 6.73 8.76 42.93
N GLU A 397 7.31 9.95 42.83
CA GLU A 397 6.61 11.21 43.13
C GLU A 397 5.45 11.48 42.19
N ILE A 398 5.57 11.03 40.92
CA ILE A 398 4.49 11.13 39.93
C ILE A 398 3.31 10.24 40.36
N THR A 399 3.58 8.98 40.67
CA THR A 399 2.52 8.02 41.05
C THR A 399 1.87 8.34 42.38
N GLU A 400 2.68 8.79 43.39
CA GLU A 400 2.17 9.23 44.68
C GLU A 400 1.20 10.41 44.56
N TRP A 401 1.50 11.40 43.72
CA TRP A 401 0.61 12.53 43.48
C TRP A 401 -0.78 12.10 42.96
N PHE A 402 -0.85 11.11 42.08
CA PHE A 402 -2.13 10.57 41.64
C PHE A 402 -2.85 9.78 42.74
N THR A 403 -2.13 9.05 43.60
CA THR A 403 -2.75 8.29 44.70
C THR A 403 -3.33 9.22 45.79
N GLU A 404 -2.92 10.50 45.84
CA GLU A 404 -3.53 11.54 46.68
C GLU A 404 -4.90 12.03 46.14
N GLY A 405 -5.41 11.45 45.04
CA GLY A 405 -6.70 11.78 44.47
C GLY A 405 -6.67 12.90 43.39
N ASN A 406 -5.47 13.24 42.93
CA ASN A 406 -5.32 14.22 41.85
C ASN A 406 -5.54 13.57 40.48
N ASN A 407 -5.98 14.36 39.49
CA ASN A 407 -6.16 13.96 38.13
C ASN A 407 -5.60 14.99 37.13
N VAL A 408 -5.36 14.56 35.89
CA VAL A 408 -4.96 15.42 34.78
C VAL A 408 -5.74 15.04 33.54
N ASP A 409 -6.51 16.02 33.02
CA ASP A 409 -7.29 15.88 31.80
C ASP A 409 -6.63 16.60 30.64
N ILE A 410 -6.35 15.86 29.56
CA ILE A 410 -5.74 16.37 28.32
C ILE A 410 -6.74 16.19 27.20
N THR A 411 -7.43 17.28 26.84
CA THR A 411 -8.49 17.28 25.82
C THR A 411 -8.06 18.05 24.56
N ASP A 412 -8.78 17.83 23.47
CA ASP A 412 -8.59 18.52 22.18
C ASP A 412 -9.02 20.00 22.19
N THR A 413 -9.60 20.47 23.29
CA THR A 413 -9.97 21.89 23.49
C THR A 413 -8.86 22.73 24.11
N LEU A 414 -7.82 22.10 24.68
CA LEU A 414 -6.74 22.81 25.35
C LEU A 414 -5.81 23.51 24.35
N THR A 415 -5.61 24.81 24.55
CA THR A 415 -4.52 25.56 23.90
C THR A 415 -3.14 25.01 24.30
N ASN A 416 -2.08 25.35 23.56
CA ASN A 416 -0.72 24.94 23.91
C ASN A 416 -0.31 25.42 25.31
N SER A 417 -0.76 26.61 25.71
CA SER A 417 -0.50 27.14 27.05
C SER A 417 -1.23 26.37 28.15
N GLN A 418 -2.50 26.01 27.94
CA GLN A 418 -3.29 25.20 28.87
C GLN A 418 -2.75 23.78 28.98
N TYR A 419 -2.39 23.15 27.88
CA TYR A 419 -1.74 21.85 27.82
C TYR A 419 -0.44 21.84 28.65
N LYS A 420 0.45 22.85 28.44
CA LYS A 420 1.65 23.00 29.26
C LYS A 420 1.31 23.12 30.74
N LYS A 421 0.32 23.95 31.11
CA LYS A 421 -0.10 24.12 32.52
C LYS A 421 -0.59 22.79 33.10
N ALA A 422 -1.42 22.05 32.39
CA ALA A 422 -1.93 20.75 32.85
C ALA A 422 -0.81 19.75 33.15
N LEU A 423 0.15 19.61 32.25
CA LEU A 423 1.30 18.71 32.47
C LEU A 423 2.23 19.17 33.61
N MET A 424 2.39 20.48 33.79
CA MET A 424 3.23 21.05 34.84
C MET A 424 2.61 20.96 36.25
N LEU A 425 1.32 20.58 36.37
CA LEU A 425 0.71 20.29 37.68
C LEU A 425 1.28 19.03 38.29
N VAL A 426 1.75 18.09 37.50
CA VAL A 426 2.26 16.81 37.98
C VAL A 426 3.72 17.00 38.49
N PRO A 427 3.98 16.81 39.78
CA PRO A 427 5.31 16.98 40.34
C PRO A 427 6.33 16.04 39.70
N SER A 428 7.58 16.49 39.62
CA SER A 428 8.73 15.73 39.12
C SER A 428 8.57 15.19 37.67
N LEU A 429 7.45 15.40 36.98
CA LEU A 429 7.25 14.93 35.60
C LEU A 429 8.20 15.63 34.62
N TYR A 430 8.33 16.97 34.75
CA TYR A 430 9.28 17.75 33.97
C TYR A 430 10.73 17.36 34.26
N ASP A 431 11.08 17.22 35.53
CA ASP A 431 12.44 16.89 35.95
C ASP A 431 12.85 15.47 35.53
N THR A 432 11.90 14.53 35.56
CA THR A 432 12.10 13.17 35.05
C THR A 432 12.44 13.20 33.57
N VAL A 433 11.67 13.94 32.77
CA VAL A 433 11.95 14.06 31.30
C VAL A 433 13.32 14.72 31.09
N LYS A 434 13.64 15.82 31.79
CA LYS A 434 14.92 16.51 31.62
C LYS A 434 16.11 15.69 32.10
N LYS A 435 15.95 14.83 33.09
CA LYS A 435 16.99 13.93 33.58
C LYS A 435 17.45 12.94 32.50
N PHE A 436 16.51 12.36 31.74
CA PHE A 436 16.83 11.39 30.69
C PHE A 436 17.08 12.06 29.34
N HIS A 437 16.47 13.22 29.09
CA HIS A 437 16.53 13.95 27.81
C HIS A 437 16.79 15.45 28.01
N PRO A 438 18.03 15.85 28.37
CA PRO A 438 18.32 17.24 28.77
C PRO A 438 18.29 18.28 27.65
N LYS A 439 18.41 17.86 26.37
CA LYS A 439 18.59 18.74 25.20
C LYS A 439 17.35 18.87 24.31
N LEU A 440 16.17 18.73 24.86
CA LEU A 440 14.92 18.82 24.10
C LEU A 440 14.41 20.26 24.00
N SER A 441 13.70 20.58 22.90
CA SER A 441 12.87 21.78 22.78
C SER A 441 11.72 21.73 23.79
N GLU A 442 11.00 22.86 23.94
CA GLU A 442 9.84 22.92 24.83
C GLU A 442 8.75 21.94 24.38
N ASN A 443 8.36 21.96 23.08
CA ASN A 443 7.35 21.08 22.53
C ASN A 443 7.69 19.59 22.70
N GLN A 444 8.96 19.22 22.45
CA GLN A 444 9.44 17.87 22.66
C GLN A 444 9.40 17.47 24.15
N THR A 445 9.72 18.38 25.05
CA THR A 445 9.65 18.13 26.47
C THR A 445 8.21 17.85 26.91
N LEU A 446 7.26 18.69 26.49
CA LEU A 446 5.84 18.51 26.79
C LEU A 446 5.29 17.21 26.20
N LEU A 447 5.66 16.88 24.98
CA LEU A 447 5.29 15.60 24.34
C LEU A 447 5.81 14.40 25.15
N LEU A 448 7.06 14.44 25.62
CA LEU A 448 7.62 13.37 26.43
C LEU A 448 7.04 13.33 27.86
N MET A 449 6.58 14.45 28.41
CA MET A 449 5.83 14.46 29.66
C MET A 449 4.51 13.69 29.51
N GLU A 450 3.73 13.97 28.46
CA GLU A 450 2.51 13.23 28.15
C GLU A 450 2.83 11.75 27.87
N PHE A 451 3.95 11.46 27.16
CA PHE A 451 4.39 10.10 26.90
C PHE A 451 4.72 9.31 28.17
N VAL A 452 5.27 9.97 29.19
CA VAL A 452 5.49 9.33 30.51
C VAL A 452 4.16 8.93 31.14
N LEU A 453 3.14 9.80 31.13
CA LEU A 453 1.81 9.48 31.68
C LEU A 453 1.17 8.30 30.94
N HIS A 454 1.16 8.33 29.61
CA HIS A 454 0.68 7.21 28.82
C HIS A 454 1.46 5.92 29.08
N GLY A 455 2.78 5.99 29.15
CA GLY A 455 3.63 4.85 29.47
C GLY A 455 3.30 4.25 30.84
N LEU A 456 3.21 5.08 31.87
CA LEU A 456 2.84 4.62 33.22
C LEU A 456 1.47 3.96 33.25
N ALA A 457 0.51 4.46 32.47
CA ALA A 457 -0.80 3.82 32.33
C ALA A 457 -0.69 2.43 31.67
N GLU A 458 0.09 2.29 30.59
CA GLU A 458 0.30 0.99 29.93
C GLU A 458 1.10 -0.03 30.77
N TYR A 459 1.83 0.45 31.79
CA TYR A 459 2.47 -0.37 32.80
C TYR A 459 1.62 -0.53 34.08
N SER A 460 0.31 -0.19 34.02
CA SER A 460 -0.62 -0.32 35.14
C SER A 460 -0.13 0.39 36.41
N GLN A 461 0.44 1.58 36.26
CA GLN A 461 0.82 2.46 37.38
C GLN A 461 -0.17 3.60 37.56
N LEU A 462 -0.92 3.95 36.50
CA LEU A 462 -1.98 4.96 36.46
C LEU A 462 -3.18 4.38 35.73
N SER A 463 -4.35 4.91 36.03
CA SER A 463 -5.56 4.71 35.21
C SER A 463 -5.57 5.75 34.08
N LYS A 464 -6.03 5.31 32.89
CA LYS A 464 -6.22 6.16 31.72
C LYS A 464 -7.65 5.98 31.22
N ASN A 465 -8.44 7.03 31.31
CA ASN A 465 -9.84 7.06 30.87
C ASN A 465 -9.96 7.87 29.59
N TYR A 466 -10.82 7.41 28.67
CA TYR A 466 -11.17 8.16 27.48
C TYR A 466 -12.17 9.25 27.84
N LEU A 467 -11.84 10.49 27.54
CA LEU A 467 -12.71 11.65 27.64
C LEU A 467 -13.22 12.03 26.26
N ASN A 468 -14.29 12.82 26.18
CA ASN A 468 -14.73 13.39 24.93
C ASN A 468 -13.62 14.29 24.33
N GLY A 469 -12.84 13.72 23.36
CA GLY A 469 -11.76 14.42 22.69
C GLY A 469 -10.40 14.38 23.41
N GLY A 470 -10.10 13.39 24.27
CA GLY A 470 -8.81 13.29 24.91
C GLY A 470 -8.69 12.16 25.92
N PHE A 471 -7.80 12.35 26.92
CA PHE A 471 -7.50 11.38 27.94
C PHE A 471 -7.47 12.02 29.33
N GLY A 472 -8.03 11.35 30.33
CA GLY A 472 -7.86 11.65 31.73
C GLY A 472 -6.92 10.63 32.38
N PHE A 473 -6.02 11.11 33.24
CA PHE A 473 -5.13 10.27 34.03
C PHE A 473 -5.48 10.42 35.49
N SER A 474 -5.63 9.30 36.21
CA SER A 474 -5.98 9.24 37.62
C SER A 474 -5.34 8.06 38.32
N ASP A 475 -5.56 7.91 39.61
CA ASP A 475 -5.14 6.73 40.37
C ASP A 475 -5.87 5.46 39.88
N MET A 476 -5.20 4.33 39.92
CA MET A 476 -5.76 3.04 39.53
C MET A 476 -6.92 2.59 40.45
N PHE A 477 -6.85 2.90 41.74
CA PHE A 477 -7.88 2.48 42.70
C PHE A 477 -9.12 3.39 42.66
N GLY A 478 -8.95 4.69 42.41
CA GLY A 478 -10.07 5.64 42.29
C GLY A 478 -11.00 5.37 41.10
N SER A 479 -10.46 4.80 40.00
CA SER A 479 -11.27 4.48 38.81
C SER A 479 -12.17 3.24 39.01
N LEU A 480 -11.80 2.29 39.87
CA LEU A 480 -12.61 1.11 40.18
C LEU A 480 -13.86 1.50 40.96
N PHE A 481 -13.79 2.50 41.87
CA PHE A 481 -14.94 2.99 42.62
C PHE A 481 -15.91 3.82 41.77
N ASN A 482 -15.40 4.57 40.76
CA ASN A 482 -16.29 5.34 39.88
C ASN A 482 -17.01 4.46 38.83
N ALA A 483 -16.43 3.34 38.39
CA ALA A 483 -17.08 2.40 37.50
C ALA A 483 -18.25 1.67 38.12
N GLU A 484 -18.22 1.43 39.46
CA GLU A 484 -19.37 0.85 40.19
C GLU A 484 -20.55 1.83 40.34
N PHE A 485 -20.31 3.14 40.33
CA PHE A 485 -21.39 4.15 40.41
C PHE A 485 -22.03 4.45 39.05
N ASP A 486 -21.31 4.35 37.94
CA ASP A 486 -21.89 4.55 36.61
C ASP A 486 -22.77 3.37 36.16
N GLU A 487 -22.53 2.14 36.65
CA GLU A 487 -23.41 0.98 36.40
C GLU A 487 -24.72 1.04 37.19
N GLU A 488 -24.76 1.74 38.33
CA GLU A 488 -26.01 1.90 39.11
C GLU A 488 -26.94 3.01 38.56
N GLU A 489 -26.44 4.01 37.86
CA GLU A 489 -27.25 5.07 37.21
C GLU A 489 -27.91 4.61 35.92
N ASP A 490 -27.31 3.69 35.14
CA ASP A 490 -27.90 3.15 33.89
C ASP A 490 -29.00 2.10 34.14
N GLU A 491 -29.10 1.50 35.34
CA GLU A 491 -30.21 0.58 35.67
C GLU A 491 -31.52 1.27 36.15
N ASP A 492 -31.46 2.53 36.57
CA ASP A 492 -32.65 3.27 37.02
C ASP A 492 -33.37 4.03 35.91
N ASP A 493 -32.81 4.21 34.73
CA ASP A 493 -33.45 4.88 33.57
C ASP A 493 -34.26 3.90 32.67
N PHE A 494 -34.34 2.59 33.03
CA PHE A 494 -35.14 1.56 32.33
C PHE A 494 -36.24 0.93 33.21
N ARG A 495 -36.79 1.68 34.19
CA ARG A 495 -38.02 1.26 34.90
C ARG A 495 -39.16 2.19 34.68
#